data_2e548f5f1692f49a41e6518d0513af07
#
_entry.id   2e548f5f1692f49a41e6518d0513af07
#
_cell.length_a   1.000
_cell.length_b   1.000
_cell.length_c   1.000
_cell.angle_alpha   90.00
_cell.angle_beta   90.00
_cell.angle_gamma   90.00
#
_symmetry.space_group_name_H-M   'P 1'
#
loop_
_entity.id
_entity.type
_entity.pdbx_description
1 polymer ?
#
loop_
_entity_poly.entity_id
_entity_poly.type
_entity_poly.pdbx_seq_one_letter_code
_entity_poly.pdbx_strand_id
1 'polypeptide(L)'
;VGSEMCIRDSNSSDYGRATSVIAKSLKARMLLYAASPLFNGNPDYTDFKNPDGEQLMSTTYSEEKYKRAADATWDAIQAASGAGHELYIASTTSNAYPEPTNLTERTLRMTFMDSENYKEVIFPETRKAGAYGIQRKSIPFFPRGSWNGIAPTITMLDRFYTVNGLPIDEDPEFNTNNKLDIVTIPEGTTYAEPG
;
A
#
# COMPACT_ATOMS: atom_id res chain seq x y z
N VAL A 1 19.78 -28.54 7.54
CA VAL A 1 19.23 -28.05 6.28
C VAL A 1 18.29 -26.93 6.64
N GLY A 2 18.68 -25.67 6.54
CA GLY A 2 17.78 -24.58 6.87
C GLY A 2 18.32 -23.18 6.86
N SER A 3 19.62 -22.99 6.96
CA SER A 3 20.19 -21.64 7.04
C SER A 3 20.51 -20.98 5.69
N GLU A 4 20.41 -21.71 4.60
CA GLU A 4 20.84 -21.22 3.28
C GLU A 4 19.71 -20.62 2.43
N MET A 5 18.46 -20.67 2.89
CA MET A 5 17.35 -19.97 2.23
C MET A 5 17.15 -18.52 2.69
N CYS A 6 18.02 -18.05 3.57
CA CYS A 6 18.13 -16.61 3.83
C CYS A 6 19.05 -16.00 2.79
N ILE A 7 18.62 -15.96 1.55
CA ILE A 7 19.28 -15.15 0.53
C ILE A 7 19.11 -13.71 1.02
N ARG A 8 20.23 -13.11 1.43
CA ARG A 8 20.26 -11.68 1.67
C ARG A 8 19.95 -11.02 0.33
N ASP A 9 19.00 -10.10 0.32
CA ASP A 9 18.62 -9.30 -0.85
C ASP A 9 19.77 -8.46 -1.43
N SER A 10 20.99 -8.70 -0.98
CA SER A 10 22.18 -7.92 -1.30
C SER A 10 22.88 -8.29 -2.61
N ASN A 11 22.52 -9.38 -3.25
CA ASN A 11 23.03 -9.71 -4.58
C ASN A 11 22.00 -9.31 -5.65
N SER A 12 22.37 -8.40 -6.52
CA SER A 12 21.50 -7.95 -7.63
C SER A 12 20.96 -9.08 -8.51
N SER A 13 21.64 -10.23 -8.54
CA SER A 13 21.20 -11.42 -9.27
C SER A 13 20.04 -12.17 -8.60
N ASP A 14 19.84 -12.01 -7.30
CA ASP A 14 18.82 -12.71 -6.52
C ASP A 14 17.65 -11.80 -6.08
N TYR A 15 17.68 -10.54 -6.51
CA TYR A 15 16.64 -9.58 -6.21
C TYR A 15 15.26 -10.06 -6.72
N GLY A 16 14.28 -10.07 -5.83
CA GLY A 16 12.93 -10.55 -6.11
C GLY A 16 12.70 -12.05 -5.87
N ARG A 17 13.71 -12.81 -5.44
CA ARG A 17 13.52 -14.21 -5.00
C ARG A 17 12.86 -14.27 -3.63
N ALA A 18 12.16 -15.38 -3.38
CA ALA A 18 11.52 -15.62 -2.09
C ALA A 18 12.57 -15.77 -0.97
N THR A 19 12.48 -14.92 0.05
CA THR A 19 13.32 -14.96 1.25
C THR A 19 12.50 -15.34 2.48
N SER A 20 13.17 -15.66 3.59
CA SER A 20 12.49 -15.92 4.86
C SER A 20 11.77 -14.68 5.40
N VAL A 21 12.30 -13.48 5.13
CA VAL A 21 11.68 -12.20 5.48
C VAL A 21 10.38 -12.02 4.71
N ILE A 22 10.39 -12.26 3.40
CA ILE A 22 9.19 -12.22 2.54
C ILE A 22 8.12 -13.19 3.07
N ALA A 23 8.50 -14.45 3.37
CA ALA A 23 7.58 -15.46 3.86
C ALA A 23 6.93 -15.05 5.20
N LYS A 24 7.73 -14.50 6.15
CA LYS A 24 7.22 -14.00 7.43
C LYS A 24 6.32 -12.78 7.26
N SER A 25 6.68 -11.84 6.40
CA SER A 25 5.88 -10.65 6.10
C SER A 25 4.54 -11.01 5.45
N LEU A 26 4.56 -11.98 4.53
CA LEU A 26 3.34 -12.49 3.90
C LEU A 26 2.44 -13.20 4.92
N LYS A 27 3.02 -14.04 5.81
CA LYS A 27 2.29 -14.67 6.92
C LYS A 27 1.63 -13.64 7.82
N ALA A 28 2.35 -12.60 8.23
CA ALA A 28 1.83 -11.52 9.06
C ALA A 28 0.63 -10.82 8.39
N ARG A 29 0.76 -10.49 7.11
CA ARG A 29 -0.32 -9.89 6.32
C ARG A 29 -1.54 -10.79 6.20
N MET A 30 -1.35 -12.08 5.93
CA MET A 30 -2.46 -13.04 5.86
C MET A 30 -3.19 -13.19 7.20
N LEU A 31 -2.46 -13.23 8.31
CA LEU A 31 -3.07 -13.32 9.65
C LEU A 31 -3.80 -12.03 10.01
N LEU A 32 -3.30 -10.87 9.60
CA LEU A 32 -3.99 -9.59 9.79
C LEU A 32 -5.32 -9.55 9.02
N TYR A 33 -5.33 -10.01 7.78
CA TYR A 33 -6.60 -10.15 7.03
C TYR A 33 -7.56 -11.13 7.69
N ALA A 34 -7.07 -12.28 8.16
CA ALA A 34 -7.90 -13.26 8.87
C ALA A 34 -8.46 -12.75 10.20
N ALA A 35 -7.80 -11.75 10.81
CA ALA A 35 -8.25 -11.07 12.01
C ALA A 35 -9.21 -9.90 11.73
N SER A 36 -9.28 -9.43 10.47
CA SER A 36 -10.12 -8.28 10.12
C SER A 36 -11.60 -8.54 10.36
N PRO A 37 -12.42 -7.51 10.56
CA PRO A 37 -13.87 -7.66 10.79
C PRO A 37 -14.59 -8.45 9.69
N LEU A 38 -14.05 -8.46 8.46
CA LEU A 38 -14.61 -9.24 7.35
C LEU A 38 -14.55 -10.74 7.63
N PHE A 39 -13.46 -11.25 8.28
CA PHE A 39 -13.19 -12.67 8.49
C PHE A 39 -13.22 -13.09 9.97
N ASN A 40 -13.52 -12.19 10.86
CA ASN A 40 -13.50 -12.44 12.30
C ASN A 40 -14.81 -12.05 12.97
N GLY A 41 -15.72 -12.99 13.02
CA GLY A 41 -17.02 -12.80 13.65
C GLY A 41 -18.06 -12.11 12.76
N ASN A 42 -17.89 -12.13 11.44
CA ASN A 42 -18.85 -11.53 10.53
C ASN A 42 -20.13 -12.37 10.42
N PRO A 43 -21.31 -11.84 10.80
CA PRO A 43 -22.57 -12.55 10.73
C PRO A 43 -23.04 -12.84 9.29
N ASP A 44 -22.53 -12.13 8.29
CA ASP A 44 -22.88 -12.33 6.88
C ASP A 44 -22.51 -13.73 6.37
N TYR A 45 -21.60 -14.42 7.07
CA TYR A 45 -21.20 -15.78 6.74
C TYR A 45 -22.03 -16.88 7.42
N THR A 46 -23.14 -16.56 8.08
CA THR A 46 -23.98 -17.56 8.79
C THR A 46 -24.45 -18.67 7.88
N ASP A 47 -24.79 -18.37 6.64
CA ASP A 47 -25.29 -19.33 5.64
C ASP A 47 -24.19 -19.83 4.70
N PHE A 48 -22.92 -19.45 4.94
CA PHE A 48 -21.81 -19.88 4.11
C PHE A 48 -21.31 -21.27 4.55
N LYS A 49 -21.97 -22.29 4.00
CA LYS A 49 -21.80 -23.71 4.36
C LYS A 49 -21.52 -24.56 3.13
N ASN A 50 -20.83 -25.65 3.37
CA ASN A 50 -20.74 -26.76 2.40
C ASN A 50 -22.11 -27.43 2.18
N PRO A 51 -22.28 -28.20 1.09
CA PRO A 51 -23.52 -29.00 0.87
C PRO A 51 -23.86 -30.01 1.99
N ASP A 52 -22.86 -30.45 2.75
CA ASP A 52 -22.99 -31.29 3.94
C ASP A 52 -23.37 -30.54 5.22
N GLY A 53 -23.47 -29.22 5.15
CA GLY A 53 -23.82 -28.33 6.27
C GLY A 53 -22.64 -27.84 7.12
N GLU A 54 -21.40 -28.20 6.79
CA GLU A 54 -20.23 -27.71 7.49
C GLU A 54 -20.05 -26.20 7.28
N GLN A 55 -19.90 -25.47 8.37
CA GLN A 55 -19.66 -24.02 8.35
C GLN A 55 -18.25 -23.70 7.86
N LEU A 56 -18.13 -22.99 6.73
CA LEU A 56 -16.83 -22.65 6.12
C LEU A 56 -16.12 -21.47 6.79
N MET A 57 -16.87 -20.55 7.38
CA MET A 57 -16.33 -19.38 8.05
C MET A 57 -16.97 -19.24 9.43
N SER A 58 -16.15 -19.07 10.46
CA SER A 58 -16.65 -18.82 11.82
C SER A 58 -17.30 -17.45 11.92
N THR A 59 -18.52 -17.40 12.41
CA THR A 59 -19.24 -16.17 12.75
C THR A 59 -18.97 -15.70 14.20
N THR A 60 -18.11 -16.43 14.92
CA THR A 60 -17.71 -16.05 16.28
C THR A 60 -16.44 -15.21 16.25
N TYR A 61 -16.49 -14.04 16.89
CA TYR A 61 -15.33 -13.17 17.07
C TYR A 61 -14.27 -13.87 17.95
N SER A 62 -13.01 -13.72 17.57
CA SER A 62 -11.87 -14.24 18.32
C SER A 62 -10.75 -13.19 18.40
N GLU A 63 -10.46 -12.73 19.61
CA GLU A 63 -9.33 -11.85 19.90
C GLU A 63 -7.98 -12.52 19.63
N GLU A 64 -7.91 -13.83 19.77
CA GLU A 64 -6.69 -14.62 19.50
C GLU A 64 -6.20 -14.47 18.06
N LYS A 65 -7.09 -14.20 17.10
CA LYS A 65 -6.69 -13.90 15.73
C LYS A 65 -5.85 -12.63 15.63
N TYR A 66 -6.22 -11.58 16.37
CA TYR A 66 -5.44 -10.33 16.43
C TYR A 66 -4.11 -10.54 17.13
N LYS A 67 -4.10 -11.28 18.22
CA LYS A 67 -2.85 -11.62 18.92
C LYS A 67 -1.88 -12.36 18.01
N ARG A 68 -2.34 -13.40 17.31
CA ARG A 68 -1.53 -14.14 16.33
C ARG A 68 -1.01 -13.26 15.21
N ALA A 69 -1.82 -12.30 14.74
CA ALA A 69 -1.40 -11.34 13.72
C ALA A 69 -0.32 -10.39 14.26
N ALA A 70 -0.48 -9.90 15.49
CA ALA A 70 0.49 -9.04 16.17
C ALA A 70 1.83 -9.77 16.36
N ASP A 71 1.81 -10.99 16.91
CA ASP A 71 2.99 -11.80 17.12
C ASP A 71 3.74 -12.08 15.80
N ALA A 72 3.00 -12.46 14.74
CA ALA A 72 3.60 -12.69 13.43
C ALA A 72 4.17 -11.41 12.79
N THR A 73 3.54 -10.26 13.03
CA THR A 73 4.03 -8.97 12.56
C THR A 73 5.31 -8.60 13.27
N TRP A 74 5.38 -8.82 14.59
CA TRP A 74 6.59 -8.59 15.37
C TRP A 74 7.74 -9.48 14.90
N ASP A 75 7.48 -10.77 14.69
CA ASP A 75 8.45 -11.71 14.12
C ASP A 75 8.98 -11.27 12.75
N ALA A 76 8.10 -10.73 11.89
CA ALA A 76 8.48 -10.24 10.59
C ALA A 76 9.37 -8.98 10.70
N ILE A 77 9.04 -8.03 11.58
CA ILE A 77 9.84 -6.83 11.85
C ILE A 77 11.24 -7.21 12.35
N GLN A 78 11.33 -8.13 13.31
CA GLN A 78 12.63 -8.59 13.85
C GLN A 78 13.47 -9.26 12.75
N ALA A 79 12.85 -10.09 11.92
CA ALA A 79 13.53 -10.74 10.82
C ALA A 79 14.00 -9.74 9.76
N ALA A 80 13.17 -8.75 9.40
CA ALA A 80 13.51 -7.71 8.45
C ALA A 80 14.67 -6.85 8.95
N SER A 81 14.61 -6.37 10.18
CA SER A 81 15.69 -5.60 10.81
C SER A 81 16.99 -6.39 10.89
N GLY A 82 16.91 -7.68 11.26
CA GLY A 82 18.07 -8.57 11.29
C GLY A 82 18.69 -8.86 9.92
N ALA A 83 17.90 -8.73 8.85
CA ALA A 83 18.36 -8.84 7.46
C ALA A 83 18.89 -7.52 6.88
N GLY A 84 18.80 -6.41 7.62
CA GLY A 84 19.29 -5.10 7.22
C GLY A 84 18.25 -4.22 6.53
N HIS A 85 16.96 -4.60 6.61
CA HIS A 85 15.89 -3.71 6.21
C HIS A 85 15.71 -2.60 7.25
N GLU A 86 15.49 -1.39 6.79
CA GLU A 86 15.26 -0.22 7.63
C GLU A 86 14.32 0.76 6.91
N LEU A 87 13.69 1.65 7.65
CA LEU A 87 12.86 2.69 7.05
C LEU A 87 13.71 3.60 6.16
N TYR A 88 13.19 3.91 4.99
CA TYR A 88 13.86 4.77 4.04
C TYR A 88 13.86 6.23 4.53
N ILE A 89 15.01 6.87 4.43
CA ILE A 89 15.18 8.31 4.64
C ILE A 89 15.95 8.86 3.45
N ALA A 90 15.35 9.82 2.73
CA ALA A 90 15.97 10.40 1.56
C ALA A 90 17.27 11.12 1.90
N SER A 91 18.25 11.02 1.01
CA SER A 91 19.47 11.82 1.09
C SER A 91 19.16 13.30 0.81
N THR A 92 19.85 14.20 1.52
CA THR A 92 19.79 15.63 1.26
C THR A 92 20.58 16.05 0.02
N THR A 93 21.35 15.14 -0.58
CA THR A 93 22.31 15.43 -1.65
C THR A 93 21.96 14.81 -3.00
N SER A 94 20.81 14.15 -3.15
CA SER A 94 20.42 13.60 -4.45
C SER A 94 19.99 14.73 -5.40
N ASN A 95 20.66 14.83 -6.53
CA ASN A 95 20.40 15.84 -7.57
C ASN A 95 19.63 15.27 -8.79
N ALA A 96 19.14 14.06 -8.71
CA ALA A 96 18.63 13.35 -9.89
C ALA A 96 17.28 13.88 -10.41
N TYR A 97 16.49 14.52 -9.56
CA TYR A 97 15.17 15.09 -9.91
C TYR A 97 14.90 16.36 -9.10
N PRO A 98 14.06 17.30 -9.58
CA PRO A 98 13.58 18.40 -8.77
C PRO A 98 12.77 17.85 -7.60
N GLU A 99 13.38 17.81 -6.45
CA GLU A 99 12.84 17.17 -5.25
C GLU A 99 12.36 18.25 -4.28
N PRO A 100 11.33 17.96 -3.47
CA PRO A 100 10.94 18.84 -2.39
C PRO A 100 12.12 19.18 -1.49
N THR A 101 12.21 20.42 -1.03
CA THR A 101 13.25 20.85 -0.07
C THR A 101 12.99 20.31 1.33
N ASN A 102 11.74 20.03 1.66
CA ASN A 102 11.35 19.40 2.92
C ASN A 102 11.77 17.93 2.92
N LEU A 103 12.57 17.52 3.92
CA LEU A 103 13.10 16.16 4.01
C LEU A 103 12.01 15.10 4.18
N THR A 104 10.97 15.38 4.91
CA THR A 104 9.85 14.43 5.13
C THR A 104 9.10 14.19 3.83
N GLU A 105 8.74 15.24 3.13
CA GLU A 105 8.05 15.17 1.84
C GLU A 105 8.92 14.46 0.79
N ARG A 106 10.20 14.80 0.75
CA ARG A 106 11.18 14.11 -0.11
C ARG A 106 11.26 12.63 0.22
N THR A 107 11.36 12.27 1.49
CA THR A 107 11.42 10.88 1.94
C THR A 107 10.18 10.10 1.49
N LEU A 108 8.99 10.63 1.73
CA LEU A 108 7.72 9.99 1.29
C LEU A 108 7.67 9.80 -0.22
N ARG A 109 8.08 10.81 -0.98
CA ARG A 109 8.09 10.72 -2.45
C ARG A 109 9.13 9.73 -2.96
N MET A 110 10.34 9.76 -2.41
CA MET A 110 11.45 8.94 -2.90
C MET A 110 11.39 7.49 -2.43
N THR A 111 10.62 7.17 -1.39
CA THR A 111 10.41 5.78 -0.92
C THR A 111 10.03 4.82 -2.05
N PHE A 112 9.34 5.30 -3.08
CA PHE A 112 8.94 4.47 -4.23
C PHE A 112 9.78 4.72 -5.49
N MET A 113 10.64 5.71 -5.51
CA MET A 113 11.37 6.12 -6.71
C MET A 113 12.86 5.81 -6.65
N ASP A 114 13.45 5.74 -5.47
CA ASP A 114 14.87 5.47 -5.27
C ASP A 114 15.14 3.96 -5.30
N SER A 115 15.36 3.42 -6.49
CA SER A 115 15.61 1.99 -6.69
C SER A 115 17.00 1.52 -6.25
N GLU A 116 17.91 2.42 -5.91
CA GLU A 116 19.28 2.08 -5.55
C GLU A 116 19.45 1.91 -4.04
N ASN A 117 18.63 2.60 -3.23
CA ASN A 117 18.75 2.64 -1.78
C ASN A 117 17.55 2.00 -1.05
N TYR A 118 16.88 1.07 -1.71
CA TYR A 118 15.69 0.41 -1.20
C TYR A 118 15.95 -0.55 -0.03
N LYS A 119 16.14 -0.03 1.17
CA LYS A 119 16.22 -0.89 2.36
C LYS A 119 14.85 -1.18 2.99
N GLU A 120 13.85 -0.36 2.72
CA GLU A 120 12.50 -0.54 3.25
C GLU A 120 11.71 -1.62 2.50
N VAL A 121 11.94 -1.78 1.21
CA VAL A 121 11.18 -2.71 0.36
C VAL A 121 11.57 -4.16 0.65
N ILE A 122 10.61 -4.96 1.08
CA ILE A 122 10.80 -6.39 1.40
C ILE A 122 10.52 -7.27 0.19
N PHE A 123 9.45 -6.97 -0.58
CA PHE A 123 9.06 -7.78 -1.74
C PHE A 123 8.66 -6.89 -2.92
N PRO A 124 9.61 -6.55 -3.80
CA PRO A 124 9.35 -5.70 -4.95
C PRO A 124 8.72 -6.47 -6.11
N GLU A 125 8.00 -5.75 -6.94
CA GLU A 125 7.64 -6.19 -8.28
C GLU A 125 8.82 -5.93 -9.23
N THR A 126 9.47 -6.98 -9.71
CA THR A 126 10.71 -6.89 -10.52
C THR A 126 10.48 -6.97 -12.03
N ARG A 127 9.22 -7.03 -12.47
CA ARG A 127 8.92 -7.05 -13.90
C ARG A 127 9.21 -5.71 -14.56
N LYS A 128 9.52 -5.75 -15.85
CA LYS A 128 9.82 -4.53 -16.61
C LYS A 128 8.71 -3.50 -16.49
N ALA A 129 9.08 -2.24 -16.35
CA ALA A 129 8.15 -1.12 -16.41
C ALA A 129 7.26 -1.23 -17.67
N GLY A 130 5.96 -1.04 -17.50
CA GLY A 130 4.99 -1.16 -18.57
C GLY A 130 4.48 -2.56 -18.88
N ALA A 131 4.98 -3.62 -18.23
CA ALA A 131 4.53 -4.99 -18.48
C ALA A 131 3.00 -5.18 -18.36
N TYR A 132 2.35 -4.42 -17.48
CA TYR A 132 0.89 -4.46 -17.27
C TYR A 132 0.14 -3.25 -17.78
N GLY A 133 0.83 -2.26 -18.30
CA GLY A 133 0.21 -0.99 -18.68
C GLY A 133 -0.52 -0.29 -17.52
N ILE A 134 -0.11 -0.53 -16.25
CA ILE A 134 -0.77 0.03 -15.06
C ILE A 134 -0.77 1.54 -15.11
N GLN A 135 0.35 2.15 -15.48
CA GLN A 135 0.44 3.60 -15.63
C GLN A 135 -0.61 4.14 -16.61
N ARG A 136 -0.71 3.53 -17.80
CA ARG A 136 -1.72 3.90 -18.81
C ARG A 136 -3.14 3.73 -18.30
N LYS A 137 -3.40 2.69 -17.51
CA LYS A 137 -4.72 2.40 -16.94
C LYS A 137 -5.09 3.36 -15.81
N SER A 138 -4.12 3.87 -15.07
CA SER A 138 -4.33 4.72 -13.88
C SER A 138 -4.35 6.21 -14.21
N ILE A 139 -3.76 6.63 -15.33
CA ILE A 139 -3.76 8.03 -15.73
C ILE A 139 -5.16 8.45 -16.17
N PRO A 140 -5.66 9.63 -15.79
CA PRO A 140 -6.91 10.18 -16.28
C PRO A 140 -6.96 10.23 -17.82
N PHE A 141 -8.13 10.17 -18.39
CA PHE A 141 -8.34 10.03 -19.85
C PHE A 141 -7.68 11.12 -20.71
N PHE A 142 -7.33 12.25 -20.14
CA PHE A 142 -6.87 13.43 -20.83
C PHE A 142 -5.56 13.28 -21.64
N PRO A 143 -4.46 12.67 -21.13
CA PRO A 143 -3.29 12.40 -21.96
C PRO A 143 -3.57 11.34 -23.02
N ARG A 144 -3.09 11.56 -24.24
CA ARG A 144 -3.25 10.59 -25.33
C ARG A 144 -2.80 9.19 -24.92
N GLY A 145 -3.69 8.22 -25.07
CA GLY A 145 -3.41 6.82 -24.78
C GLY A 145 -3.60 6.40 -23.31
N SER A 146 -4.12 7.26 -22.48
CA SER A 146 -4.58 6.93 -21.13
C SER A 146 -5.97 6.29 -21.17
N TRP A 147 -6.28 5.43 -20.21
CA TRP A 147 -7.50 4.63 -20.21
C TRP A 147 -8.46 4.96 -19.07
N ASN A 148 -8.00 5.65 -18.03
CA ASN A 148 -8.80 5.96 -16.82
C ASN A 148 -9.57 4.74 -16.30
N GLY A 149 -8.94 3.56 -16.32
CA GLY A 149 -9.58 2.30 -15.96
C GLY A 149 -9.36 1.86 -14.53
N ILE A 150 -8.44 2.52 -13.82
CA ILE A 150 -8.12 2.25 -12.42
C ILE A 150 -8.11 3.57 -11.68
N ALA A 151 -9.05 3.74 -10.76
CA ALA A 151 -9.14 4.92 -9.92
C ALA A 151 -9.44 4.50 -8.47
N PRO A 152 -9.04 5.28 -7.48
CA PRO A 152 -9.46 5.08 -6.11
C PRO A 152 -10.98 5.32 -5.98
N THR A 153 -11.60 4.67 -5.01
CA THR A 153 -12.98 4.98 -4.66
C THR A 153 -13.05 6.34 -3.95
N ILE A 154 -14.21 7.00 -4.01
CA ILE A 154 -14.46 8.24 -3.25
C ILE A 154 -14.23 8.02 -1.75
N THR A 155 -14.66 6.88 -1.22
CA THR A 155 -14.40 6.51 0.18
C THR A 155 -12.91 6.47 0.50
N MET A 156 -12.07 6.08 -0.46
CA MET A 156 -10.61 6.11 -0.25
C MET A 156 -10.09 7.54 -0.22
N LEU A 157 -10.62 8.43 -1.07
CA LEU A 157 -10.27 9.86 -1.04
C LEU A 157 -10.65 10.49 0.30
N ASP A 158 -11.80 10.13 0.86
CA ASP A 158 -12.27 10.62 2.17
C ASP A 158 -11.35 10.18 3.35
N ARG A 159 -10.39 9.29 3.12
CA ARG A 159 -9.41 8.86 4.13
C ARG A 159 -8.11 9.67 4.11
N PHE A 160 -7.95 10.56 3.16
CA PHE A 160 -6.80 11.48 3.16
C PHE A 160 -7.07 12.66 4.09
N TYR A 161 -6.00 13.26 4.56
CA TYR A 161 -6.05 14.46 5.39
C TYR A 161 -5.99 15.71 4.50
N THR A 162 -6.60 16.79 4.96
CA THR A 162 -6.50 18.09 4.32
C THR A 162 -5.12 18.71 4.53
N VAL A 163 -4.86 19.83 3.89
CA VAL A 163 -3.61 20.60 4.08
C VAL A 163 -3.39 21.04 5.55
N ASN A 164 -4.49 21.14 6.32
CA ASN A 164 -4.47 21.47 7.75
C ASN A 164 -4.16 20.25 8.63
N GLY A 165 -3.96 19.05 8.05
CA GLY A 165 -3.71 17.82 8.78
C GLY A 165 -4.93 17.24 9.48
N LEU A 166 -6.14 17.66 9.09
CA LEU A 166 -7.41 17.20 9.64
C LEU A 166 -8.09 16.19 8.70
N PRO A 167 -8.89 15.24 9.20
CA PRO A 167 -9.82 14.49 8.37
C PRO A 167 -10.73 15.45 7.58
N ILE A 168 -11.11 15.04 6.38
CA ILE A 168 -11.88 15.89 5.45
C ILE A 168 -13.21 16.36 6.06
N ASP A 169 -13.85 15.50 6.84
CA ASP A 169 -15.13 15.78 7.51
C ASP A 169 -14.99 16.60 8.80
N GLU A 170 -13.79 16.76 9.33
CA GLU A 170 -13.48 17.56 10.52
C GLU A 170 -12.88 18.94 10.18
N ASP A 171 -12.50 19.16 8.92
CA ASP A 171 -11.90 20.44 8.51
C ASP A 171 -12.97 21.45 8.08
N PRO A 172 -13.15 22.57 8.85
CA PRO A 172 -14.15 23.57 8.51
C PRO A 172 -13.84 24.36 7.23
N GLU A 173 -12.59 24.33 6.76
CA GLU A 173 -12.17 25.01 5.53
C GLU A 173 -12.41 24.13 4.30
N PHE A 174 -12.63 22.83 4.47
CA PHE A 174 -12.84 21.90 3.38
C PHE A 174 -14.34 21.70 3.10
N ASN A 175 -14.79 22.10 1.91
CA ASN A 175 -16.19 21.95 1.52
C ASN A 175 -16.47 20.55 0.98
N THR A 176 -17.11 19.70 1.76
CA THR A 176 -17.49 18.34 1.36
C THR A 176 -18.80 18.28 0.55
N ASN A 177 -19.59 19.35 0.53
CA ASN A 177 -20.93 19.34 -0.04
C ASN A 177 -20.94 19.20 -1.57
N ASN A 178 -19.87 19.66 -2.24
CA ASN A 178 -19.79 19.74 -3.69
C ASN A 178 -18.96 18.63 -4.34
N LYS A 179 -18.49 17.66 -3.56
CA LYS A 179 -17.57 16.62 -4.10
C LYS A 179 -18.16 15.72 -5.19
N LEU A 180 -19.46 15.68 -5.33
CA LEU A 180 -20.17 14.93 -6.38
C LEU A 180 -20.81 15.83 -7.43
N ASP A 181 -20.66 17.14 -7.35
CA ASP A 181 -21.24 18.06 -8.29
C ASP A 181 -20.52 17.98 -9.65
N ILE A 182 -21.31 18.08 -10.70
CA ILE A 182 -20.77 18.24 -12.05
C ILE A 182 -20.40 19.71 -12.22
N VAL A 183 -19.11 19.98 -12.35
CA VAL A 183 -18.61 21.33 -12.60
C VAL A 183 -18.23 21.48 -14.08
N THR A 184 -18.57 22.62 -14.65
CA THR A 184 -18.10 23.01 -15.99
C THR A 184 -16.70 23.58 -15.84
N ILE A 185 -15.72 22.93 -16.47
CA ILE A 185 -14.34 23.42 -16.49
C ILE A 185 -14.26 24.52 -17.55
N PRO A 186 -13.80 25.74 -17.22
CA PRO A 186 -13.64 26.81 -18.19
C PRO A 186 -12.71 26.40 -19.34
N GLU A 187 -13.04 26.83 -20.55
CA GLU A 187 -12.21 26.62 -21.74
C GLU A 187 -10.81 27.24 -21.49
N GLY A 188 -9.76 26.50 -21.81
CA GLY A 188 -8.38 26.92 -21.58
C GLY A 188 -7.80 26.61 -20.20
N THR A 189 -8.58 25.98 -19.30
CA THR A 189 -8.02 25.48 -18.04
C THR A 189 -7.00 24.39 -18.33
N THR A 190 -5.76 24.59 -17.92
CA THR A 190 -4.73 23.55 -17.95
C THR A 190 -4.81 22.74 -16.67
N TYR A 191 -4.84 21.41 -16.78
CA TYR A 191 -4.85 20.47 -15.68
C TYR A 191 -3.52 20.44 -14.88
N ALA A 192 -2.69 21.45 -15.03
CA ALA A 192 -1.34 21.45 -14.47
C ALA A 192 -1.27 21.92 -13.02
N GLU A 193 -2.37 22.42 -12.46
CA GLU A 193 -2.39 22.86 -11.07
C GLU A 193 -3.51 22.17 -10.32
N PRO A 194 -3.15 21.25 -9.40
CA PRO A 194 -4.08 20.89 -8.34
C PRO A 194 -4.28 22.13 -7.47
N GLY A 195 -5.50 22.64 -7.48
CA GLY A 195 -5.92 23.65 -6.52
C GLY A 195 -5.88 23.13 -5.11
#